data_44063075ccf07cb1d856cd57edae688d
#
_entry.id   44063075ccf07cb1d856cd57edae688d
#
_cell.length_a   1.000
_cell.length_b   1.000
_cell.length_c   1.000
_cell.angle_alpha   90.00
_cell.angle_beta   90.00
_cell.angle_gamma   90.00
#
_symmetry.space_group_name_H-M   'P 1'
#
loop_
_entity.id
_entity.type
_entity.pdbx_description
1 polymer ?
#
loop_
_entity_poly.entity_id
_entity_poly.type
_entity_poly.pdbx_seq_one_letter_code
_entity_poly.pdbx_strand_id
1 'polypeptide(L)'
;MLVLETVLRIRREHAAGKAIKAIMRDLHLSRKVVRKAIRSPEADMGYRREVQPLPKLGPFQARLDGLLEEDEARPRREKLRITRIHDLLLREGFDGSYDAVRRYAARWRQARRRDVMNAPAFIPLLFRPGEAYQFDWSHEDVEIAGKPMRVKVAHVRLCASRVIYVRAYPRETQEMLFDAHARAFAFFGGVPTRGIYDNMKTAVTSVFTGKERVFNRRFLVMASHYMVEPTACSPAAGWEKGQVENQVQTARGRFFQPRLRFASIEELNGWLEAECRRWAELHQHPEQKELTVAQAWAAERGVLQPVVAPFDGFYESEHAVSGTCLINFDRNRYSVTAKAVRRAVQVRAYADRIVVRCDGEVVADHPRFFGRDRTIYDPWHYLPVLVTKPGALRNGAPFQGWELPPALSRLRRKLGAGDDADRRFVRVLAAVLDDGLEAVEAAAREALLAGVTSDDVILNILARRREPPRPLTIVTPEDLALRHPPRADCGRYDSLRGLHAAA
;
A
#
# COMPACT_ATOMS: atom_id res chain seq x y z
N MET A 1 -19.33 53.30 -7.82
CA MET A 1 -20.76 52.80 -8.04
C MET A 1 -21.69 53.92 -7.63
N LEU A 2 -22.69 54.26 -8.46
CA LEU A 2 -23.75 55.16 -8.02
C LEU A 2 -24.64 54.41 -7.03
N VAL A 3 -24.77 54.98 -5.83
CA VAL A 3 -25.67 54.43 -4.79
C VAL A 3 -27.10 54.75 -5.22
N LEU A 4 -28.03 53.83 -4.89
CA LEU A 4 -29.45 53.92 -5.25
C LEU A 4 -30.05 55.28 -4.90
N GLU A 5 -29.67 55.87 -3.76
CA GLU A 5 -30.07 57.21 -3.31
C GLU A 5 -29.63 58.32 -4.27
N THR A 6 -28.43 58.20 -4.85
CA THR A 6 -27.94 59.20 -5.83
C THR A 6 -28.74 59.13 -7.13
N VAL A 7 -29.11 57.94 -7.58
CA VAL A 7 -29.97 57.74 -8.75
C VAL A 7 -31.36 58.37 -8.51
N LEU A 8 -31.93 58.14 -7.34
CA LEU A 8 -33.21 58.66 -6.92
C LEU A 8 -33.18 60.23 -6.89
N ARG A 9 -32.08 60.77 -6.32
CA ARG A 9 -31.87 62.24 -6.27
C ARG A 9 -31.78 62.86 -7.67
N ILE A 10 -31.01 62.26 -8.59
CA ILE A 10 -30.89 62.68 -9.98
C ILE A 10 -32.27 62.74 -10.64
N ARG A 11 -33.08 61.69 -10.47
CA ARG A 11 -34.43 61.60 -11.08
C ARG A 11 -35.38 62.66 -10.50
N ARG A 12 -35.39 62.85 -9.18
CA ARG A 12 -36.18 63.86 -8.49
C ARG A 12 -35.84 65.27 -8.94
N GLU A 13 -34.55 65.64 -8.97
CA GLU A 13 -34.08 66.96 -9.37
C GLU A 13 -34.39 67.20 -10.86
N HIS A 14 -34.28 66.21 -11.70
CA HIS A 14 -34.67 66.30 -13.11
C HIS A 14 -36.17 66.41 -13.28
N ALA A 15 -37.01 65.71 -12.57
CA ALA A 15 -38.45 65.82 -12.56
C ALA A 15 -38.95 67.18 -12.04
N ALA A 16 -38.21 67.81 -11.13
CA ALA A 16 -38.43 69.16 -10.63
C ALA A 16 -37.98 70.26 -11.64
N GLY A 17 -37.65 69.90 -12.91
CA GLY A 17 -37.23 70.83 -13.92
C GLY A 17 -35.79 71.30 -13.95
N LYS A 18 -34.92 70.75 -13.07
CA LYS A 18 -33.50 71.16 -13.00
C LYS A 18 -32.70 70.63 -14.21
N ALA A 19 -32.00 71.58 -14.86
CA ALA A 19 -31.23 71.25 -16.07
C ALA A 19 -30.12 70.23 -15.80
N ILE A 20 -29.87 69.26 -16.70
CA ILE A 20 -28.86 68.21 -16.59
C ILE A 20 -27.47 68.77 -16.25
N LYS A 21 -27.09 69.93 -16.82
CA LYS A 21 -25.81 70.61 -16.50
C LYS A 21 -25.71 71.07 -15.05
N ALA A 22 -26.80 71.46 -14.41
CA ALA A 22 -26.86 71.83 -13.02
C ALA A 22 -26.68 70.61 -12.09
N ILE A 23 -27.43 69.52 -12.40
CA ILE A 23 -27.33 68.20 -11.70
C ILE A 23 -25.92 67.64 -11.77
N MET A 24 -25.26 67.76 -12.93
CA MET A 24 -23.86 67.35 -13.10
C MET A 24 -22.89 68.10 -12.17
N ARG A 25 -23.06 69.43 -12.01
CA ARG A 25 -22.22 70.27 -11.15
C ARG A 25 -22.44 69.96 -9.68
N ASP A 26 -23.69 69.87 -9.29
CA ASP A 26 -24.07 69.71 -7.87
C ASP A 26 -23.72 68.30 -7.32
N LEU A 27 -23.72 67.33 -8.18
CA LEU A 27 -23.42 65.95 -7.80
C LEU A 27 -22.03 65.49 -8.24
N HIS A 28 -21.25 66.35 -8.88
CA HIS A 28 -19.93 66.05 -9.44
C HIS A 28 -19.90 64.80 -10.32
N LEU A 29 -20.94 64.63 -11.15
CA LEU A 29 -21.13 63.44 -12.01
C LEU A 29 -20.99 63.82 -13.50
N SER A 30 -20.52 62.82 -14.30
CA SER A 30 -20.38 63.01 -15.70
C SER A 30 -21.77 63.02 -16.40
N ARG A 31 -21.85 63.78 -17.53
CA ARG A 31 -23.09 63.87 -18.34
C ARG A 31 -23.65 62.53 -18.74
N LYS A 32 -22.77 61.58 -19.04
CA LYS A 32 -23.13 60.21 -19.44
C LYS A 32 -23.85 59.47 -18.29
N VAL A 33 -23.36 59.63 -17.07
CA VAL A 33 -23.93 59.02 -15.87
C VAL A 33 -25.29 59.62 -15.53
N VAL A 34 -25.44 60.95 -15.54
CA VAL A 34 -26.71 61.60 -15.25
C VAL A 34 -27.75 61.24 -16.28
N ARG A 35 -27.43 61.23 -17.58
CA ARG A 35 -28.36 60.81 -18.64
C ARG A 35 -28.74 59.35 -18.52
N LYS A 36 -27.83 58.46 -18.17
CA LYS A 36 -28.12 57.04 -17.93
C LYS A 36 -29.07 56.86 -16.74
N ALA A 37 -28.86 57.58 -15.63
CA ALA A 37 -29.75 57.56 -14.48
C ALA A 37 -31.17 58.01 -14.77
N ILE A 38 -31.35 58.98 -15.66
CA ILE A 38 -32.66 59.53 -16.08
C ILE A 38 -33.38 58.57 -17.05
N ARG A 39 -32.66 57.95 -17.99
CA ARG A 39 -33.22 57.16 -19.08
C ARG A 39 -33.41 55.67 -18.74
N SER A 40 -32.65 55.12 -17.78
CA SER A 40 -32.77 53.71 -17.41
C SER A 40 -34.04 53.48 -16.59
N PRO A 41 -34.93 52.56 -16.95
CA PRO A 41 -36.10 52.20 -16.11
C PRO A 41 -35.66 51.45 -14.83
N GLU A 42 -34.50 50.81 -14.84
CA GLU A 42 -33.98 50.04 -13.72
C GLU A 42 -33.23 50.94 -12.71
N ALA A 43 -33.45 50.75 -11.43
CA ALA A 43 -32.77 51.46 -10.36
C ALA A 43 -31.32 50.97 -10.15
N ASP A 44 -30.98 49.75 -10.60
CA ASP A 44 -29.65 49.14 -10.47
C ASP A 44 -28.74 49.58 -11.64
N MET A 45 -27.81 50.46 -11.31
CA MET A 45 -26.77 50.95 -12.22
C MET A 45 -25.48 50.12 -12.09
N GLY A 46 -25.58 48.83 -11.72
CA GLY A 46 -24.44 47.92 -11.64
C GLY A 46 -23.65 47.88 -12.97
N TYR A 47 -22.35 48.05 -12.91
CA TYR A 47 -21.49 47.85 -14.07
C TYR A 47 -21.35 46.36 -14.33
N ARG A 48 -22.08 45.80 -15.29
CA ARG A 48 -21.88 44.43 -15.79
C ARG A 48 -20.82 44.48 -16.88
N ARG A 49 -19.67 43.92 -16.55
CA ARG A 49 -18.59 43.74 -17.54
C ARG A 49 -18.99 42.63 -18.49
N GLU A 50 -19.16 42.90 -19.76
CA GLU A 50 -19.50 41.88 -20.78
C GLU A 50 -18.36 40.84 -20.94
N VAL A 51 -17.13 41.29 -20.89
CA VAL A 51 -15.94 40.43 -20.96
C VAL A 51 -15.11 40.61 -19.70
N GLN A 52 -15.02 39.55 -18.91
CA GLN A 52 -14.16 39.55 -17.72
C GLN A 52 -12.82 38.96 -18.11
N PRO A 53 -11.71 39.74 -18.07
CA PRO A 53 -10.42 39.20 -18.41
C PRO A 53 -10.00 38.08 -17.43
N LEU A 54 -9.38 37.02 -17.95
CA LEU A 54 -8.88 35.86 -17.21
C LEU A 54 -7.36 35.80 -17.35
N PRO A 55 -6.59 36.71 -16.72
CA PRO A 55 -5.17 36.90 -17.01
C PRO A 55 -4.34 35.64 -16.77
N LYS A 56 -4.61 34.85 -15.73
CA LYS A 56 -3.91 33.60 -15.42
C LYS A 56 -4.56 32.38 -16.08
N LEU A 57 -5.87 32.34 -16.15
CA LEU A 57 -6.62 31.19 -16.71
C LEU A 57 -6.70 31.23 -18.22
N GLY A 58 -6.60 32.42 -18.85
CA GLY A 58 -6.73 32.57 -20.32
C GLY A 58 -5.86 31.60 -21.13
N PRO A 59 -4.55 31.45 -20.86
CA PRO A 59 -3.70 30.50 -21.57
C PRO A 59 -4.11 29.04 -21.40
N PHE A 60 -4.79 28.70 -20.32
CA PHE A 60 -5.24 27.34 -20.01
C PHE A 60 -6.72 27.10 -20.30
N GLN A 61 -7.42 28.08 -20.87
CA GLN A 61 -8.87 28.01 -21.09
C GLN A 61 -9.24 26.84 -22.01
N ALA A 62 -8.59 26.71 -23.15
CA ALA A 62 -8.84 25.61 -24.09
C ALA A 62 -8.59 24.24 -23.46
N ARG A 63 -7.55 24.12 -22.62
CA ARG A 63 -7.26 22.90 -21.89
C ARG A 63 -8.33 22.59 -20.84
N LEU A 64 -8.77 23.60 -20.11
CA LEU A 64 -9.85 23.46 -19.11
C LEU A 64 -11.18 23.08 -19.77
N ASP A 65 -11.52 23.69 -20.92
CA ASP A 65 -12.72 23.33 -21.67
C ASP A 65 -12.67 21.87 -22.12
N GLY A 66 -11.54 21.40 -22.66
CA GLY A 66 -11.34 20.00 -23.02
C GLY A 66 -11.52 19.04 -21.84
N LEU A 67 -10.93 19.38 -20.67
CA LEU A 67 -11.11 18.58 -19.45
C LEU A 67 -12.56 18.52 -18.96
N LEU A 68 -13.29 19.64 -19.08
CA LEU A 68 -14.71 19.70 -18.70
C LEU A 68 -15.61 18.93 -19.69
N GLU A 69 -15.29 18.95 -20.98
CA GLU A 69 -16.01 18.19 -22.03
C GLU A 69 -15.75 16.68 -21.87
N GLU A 70 -14.51 16.29 -21.71
CA GLU A 70 -14.16 14.89 -21.41
C GLU A 70 -14.87 14.41 -20.14
N ASP A 71 -14.91 15.26 -19.11
CA ASP A 71 -15.59 14.94 -17.85
C ASP A 71 -17.10 14.79 -18.03
N GLU A 72 -17.72 15.61 -18.90
CA GLU A 72 -19.15 15.51 -19.16
C GLU A 72 -19.54 14.21 -19.86
N ALA A 73 -18.66 13.68 -20.70
CA ALA A 73 -18.84 12.39 -21.38
C ALA A 73 -18.65 11.18 -20.46
N ARG A 74 -18.03 11.34 -19.28
CA ARG A 74 -17.76 10.24 -18.34
C ARG A 74 -19.02 9.78 -17.60
N PRO A 75 -19.09 8.48 -17.24
CA PRO A 75 -20.13 7.96 -16.35
C PRO A 75 -20.13 8.72 -15.01
N ARG A 76 -21.31 8.87 -14.39
CA ARG A 76 -21.51 9.66 -13.15
C ARG A 76 -20.50 9.32 -12.04
N ARG A 77 -20.06 8.06 -11.93
CA ARG A 77 -19.08 7.58 -10.93
C ARG A 77 -17.64 7.94 -11.25
N GLU A 78 -17.34 8.28 -12.50
CA GLU A 78 -15.98 8.58 -13.00
C GLU A 78 -15.77 10.09 -13.23
N LYS A 79 -16.77 10.93 -12.91
CA LYS A 79 -16.69 12.37 -13.07
C LYS A 79 -15.64 13.00 -12.18
N LEU A 80 -14.84 13.89 -12.76
CA LEU A 80 -13.79 14.62 -12.06
C LEU A 80 -14.39 15.70 -11.16
N ARG A 81 -13.82 15.85 -9.96
CA ARG A 81 -14.08 17.03 -9.14
C ARG A 81 -13.26 18.22 -9.65
N ILE A 82 -13.79 19.42 -9.45
CA ILE A 82 -13.07 20.66 -9.84
C ILE A 82 -11.70 20.75 -9.17
N THR A 83 -11.56 20.23 -7.95
CA THR A 83 -10.27 20.15 -7.26
C THR A 83 -9.27 19.30 -8.06
N ARG A 84 -9.69 18.16 -8.62
CA ARG A 84 -8.83 17.34 -9.46
C ARG A 84 -8.47 18.02 -10.77
N ILE A 85 -9.43 18.72 -11.39
CA ILE A 85 -9.18 19.53 -12.58
C ILE A 85 -8.13 20.62 -12.29
N HIS A 86 -8.25 21.30 -11.15
CA HIS A 86 -7.28 22.30 -10.71
C HIS A 86 -5.89 21.66 -10.49
N ASP A 87 -5.80 20.50 -9.82
CA ASP A 87 -4.54 19.78 -9.61
C ASP A 87 -3.87 19.35 -10.94
N LEU A 88 -4.67 18.98 -11.95
CA LEU A 88 -4.17 18.68 -13.29
C LEU A 88 -3.57 19.92 -13.96
N LEU A 89 -4.27 21.05 -13.89
CA LEU A 89 -3.78 22.32 -14.44
C LEU A 89 -2.51 22.81 -13.72
N LEU A 90 -2.39 22.63 -12.39
CA LEU A 90 -1.16 22.94 -11.64
C LEU A 90 0.02 22.12 -12.15
N ARG A 91 -0.18 20.83 -12.45
CA ARG A 91 0.86 19.95 -13.03
C ARG A 91 1.32 20.41 -14.42
N GLU A 92 0.44 21.08 -15.15
CA GLU A 92 0.71 21.64 -16.48
C GLU A 92 1.26 23.09 -16.43
N GLY A 93 1.57 23.60 -15.22
CA GLY A 93 2.17 24.93 -15.01
C GLY A 93 1.19 26.06 -14.75
N PHE A 94 -0.08 25.77 -14.48
CA PHE A 94 -1.04 26.80 -14.05
C PHE A 94 -0.69 27.30 -12.64
N ASP A 95 -0.57 28.64 -12.48
CA ASP A 95 -0.23 29.29 -11.22
C ASP A 95 -1.42 30.06 -10.58
N GLY A 96 -2.63 29.83 -11.08
CA GLY A 96 -3.84 30.51 -10.65
C GLY A 96 -4.55 29.81 -9.49
N SER A 97 -5.48 30.53 -8.85
CA SER A 97 -6.22 30.02 -7.70
C SER A 97 -7.30 28.99 -8.11
N TYR A 98 -7.57 28.07 -7.19
CA TYR A 98 -8.71 27.15 -7.27
C TYR A 98 -10.05 27.86 -7.56
N ASP A 99 -10.30 29.01 -6.92
CA ASP A 99 -11.52 29.79 -7.11
C ASP A 99 -11.69 30.31 -8.54
N ALA A 100 -10.60 30.59 -9.25
CA ALA A 100 -10.67 30.99 -10.66
C ALA A 100 -11.19 29.83 -11.52
N VAL A 101 -10.64 28.62 -11.33
CA VAL A 101 -11.08 27.40 -12.03
C VAL A 101 -12.52 27.05 -11.64
N ARG A 102 -12.85 27.10 -10.35
CA ARG A 102 -14.21 26.82 -9.85
C ARG A 102 -15.26 27.74 -10.45
N ARG A 103 -15.00 29.05 -10.48
CA ARG A 103 -15.92 30.05 -11.06
C ARG A 103 -16.06 29.88 -12.57
N TYR A 104 -15.00 29.55 -13.27
CA TYR A 104 -15.06 29.26 -14.69
C TYR A 104 -15.89 28.01 -14.97
N ALA A 105 -15.59 26.90 -14.32
CA ALA A 105 -16.32 25.64 -14.47
C ALA A 105 -17.80 25.77 -14.08
N ALA A 106 -18.12 26.57 -13.06
CA ALA A 106 -19.52 26.87 -12.70
C ALA A 106 -20.26 27.60 -13.82
N ARG A 107 -19.64 28.64 -14.42
CA ARG A 107 -20.21 29.37 -15.58
C ARG A 107 -20.36 28.47 -16.80
N TRP A 108 -19.36 27.66 -17.10
CA TRP A 108 -19.38 26.70 -18.20
C TRP A 108 -20.49 25.66 -18.04
N ARG A 109 -20.67 25.13 -16.81
CA ARG A 109 -21.79 24.22 -16.50
C ARG A 109 -23.15 24.92 -16.50
N GLN A 110 -23.23 26.17 -16.00
CA GLN A 110 -24.49 26.94 -15.99
C GLN A 110 -24.96 27.28 -17.39
N ALA A 111 -24.04 27.51 -18.33
CA ALA A 111 -24.37 27.68 -19.73
C ALA A 111 -25.03 26.42 -20.35
N ARG A 112 -24.75 25.24 -19.76
CA ARG A 112 -25.25 23.93 -20.22
C ARG A 112 -26.32 23.29 -19.30
N ARG A 113 -26.51 23.77 -18.06
CA ARG A 113 -27.52 23.24 -17.12
C ARG A 113 -28.20 24.29 -16.27
N ARG A 114 -29.51 24.08 -16.04
CA ARG A 114 -30.26 24.69 -14.93
C ARG A 114 -30.61 23.57 -13.97
N ASP A 115 -30.02 23.54 -12.72
CA ASP A 115 -30.64 23.00 -11.49
C ASP A 115 -29.73 23.13 -10.28
N VAL A 116 -30.29 23.59 -9.18
CA VAL A 116 -29.62 23.83 -7.88
C VAL A 116 -30.11 22.79 -6.88
N MET A 117 -29.21 22.09 -6.17
CA MET A 117 -29.53 21.23 -5.02
C MET A 117 -29.02 21.82 -3.70
N ASN A 118 -29.87 21.77 -2.66
CA ASN A 118 -29.56 22.19 -1.28
C ASN A 118 -28.68 21.16 -0.58
N ALA A 119 -27.61 21.60 0.10
CA ALA A 119 -26.76 20.78 0.95
C ALA A 119 -27.21 20.83 2.43
N PRO A 120 -27.23 19.70 3.16
CA PRO A 120 -27.56 19.68 4.59
C PRO A 120 -26.51 20.40 5.43
N ALA A 121 -26.92 21.03 6.52
CA ALA A 121 -26.03 21.70 7.47
C ALA A 121 -25.48 20.71 8.51
N PHE A 122 -24.19 20.84 8.90
CA PHE A 122 -23.52 20.00 9.89
C PHE A 122 -22.82 20.84 10.95
N ILE A 123 -22.70 20.28 12.18
CA ILE A 123 -21.96 20.91 13.27
C ILE A 123 -20.49 20.49 13.13
N PRO A 124 -19.53 21.43 13.03
CA PRO A 124 -18.10 21.11 12.97
C PRO A 124 -17.62 20.44 14.26
N LEU A 125 -16.86 19.33 14.12
CA LEU A 125 -16.20 18.67 15.24
C LEU A 125 -14.73 19.15 15.31
N LEU A 126 -14.29 19.50 16.52
CA LEU A 126 -12.90 19.83 16.81
C LEU A 126 -12.24 18.66 17.54
N PHE A 127 -11.06 18.28 17.12
CA PHE A 127 -10.23 17.24 17.73
C PHE A 127 -8.89 17.82 18.14
N ARG A 128 -8.40 17.38 19.30
CA ARG A 128 -7.03 17.73 19.73
C ARG A 128 -6.01 16.91 18.93
N PRO A 129 -4.78 17.43 18.72
CA PRO A 129 -3.70 16.65 18.15
C PRO A 129 -3.49 15.33 18.91
N GLY A 130 -3.36 14.22 18.17
CA GLY A 130 -3.18 12.88 18.73
C GLY A 130 -4.44 12.24 19.35
N GLU A 131 -5.58 12.92 19.34
CA GLU A 131 -6.81 12.43 19.97
C GLU A 131 -7.44 11.27 19.19
N ALA A 132 -7.65 11.43 17.89
CA ALA A 132 -8.45 10.45 17.15
C ALA A 132 -8.03 10.32 15.68
N TYR A 133 -8.32 9.14 15.14
CA TYR A 133 -8.37 8.87 13.71
C TYR A 133 -9.72 8.30 13.31
N GLN A 134 -10.03 8.41 12.03
CA GLN A 134 -11.20 7.80 11.41
C GLN A 134 -10.76 6.73 10.42
N PHE A 135 -11.49 5.62 10.39
CA PHE A 135 -11.31 4.52 9.46
C PHE A 135 -12.58 4.25 8.67
N ASP A 136 -12.45 4.05 7.36
CA ASP A 136 -13.56 3.63 6.49
C ASP A 136 -13.05 2.79 5.31
N TRP A 137 -13.95 1.99 4.71
CA TRP A 137 -13.72 1.27 3.49
C TRP A 137 -14.45 1.91 2.31
N SER A 138 -13.80 1.96 1.15
CA SER A 138 -14.49 2.24 -0.12
C SER A 138 -14.18 1.19 -1.18
N HIS A 139 -14.92 1.24 -2.27
CA HIS A 139 -14.75 0.34 -3.40
C HIS A 139 -14.45 1.18 -4.62
N GLU A 140 -13.28 0.92 -5.25
CA GLU A 140 -12.82 1.67 -6.40
C GLU A 140 -12.50 0.74 -7.57
N ASP A 141 -12.80 1.20 -8.77
CA ASP A 141 -12.54 0.44 -9.99
C ASP A 141 -11.21 0.91 -10.59
N VAL A 142 -10.25 -0.01 -10.70
CA VAL A 142 -8.90 0.19 -11.24
C VAL A 142 -8.60 -0.82 -12.34
N GLU A 143 -7.49 -0.66 -13.04
CA GLU A 143 -6.97 -1.62 -14.01
C GLU A 143 -5.61 -2.13 -13.51
N ILE A 144 -5.50 -3.43 -13.27
CA ILE A 144 -4.26 -4.08 -12.81
C ILE A 144 -3.82 -5.09 -13.87
N ALA A 145 -2.57 -4.95 -14.34
CA ALA A 145 -2.01 -5.78 -15.43
C ALA A 145 -2.95 -5.85 -16.65
N GLY A 146 -3.53 -4.72 -17.03
CA GLY A 146 -4.45 -4.61 -18.17
C GLY A 146 -5.86 -5.20 -17.93
N LYS A 147 -6.20 -5.62 -16.70
CA LYS A 147 -7.50 -6.19 -16.37
C LYS A 147 -8.27 -5.28 -15.41
N PRO A 148 -9.57 -5.01 -15.68
CA PRO A 148 -10.39 -4.27 -14.74
C PRO A 148 -10.56 -5.04 -13.43
N MET A 149 -10.32 -4.37 -12.30
CA MET A 149 -10.43 -4.92 -10.97
C MET A 149 -11.14 -3.94 -10.05
N ARG A 150 -12.07 -4.44 -9.23
CA ARG A 150 -12.67 -3.69 -8.13
C ARG A 150 -11.90 -3.96 -6.85
N VAL A 151 -11.09 -2.98 -6.41
CA VAL A 151 -10.34 -3.04 -5.17
C VAL A 151 -11.13 -2.48 -3.99
N LYS A 152 -10.81 -2.95 -2.80
CA LYS A 152 -11.26 -2.40 -1.52
C LYS A 152 -10.20 -1.43 -1.04
N VAL A 153 -10.60 -0.24 -0.67
CA VAL A 153 -9.66 0.81 -0.29
C VAL A 153 -9.90 1.18 1.17
N ALA A 154 -8.89 0.94 1.99
CA ALA A 154 -8.85 1.41 3.37
C ALA A 154 -8.49 2.89 3.39
N HIS A 155 -9.29 3.68 4.07
CA HIS A 155 -9.06 5.09 4.33
C HIS A 155 -8.81 5.29 5.81
N VAL A 156 -7.66 5.83 6.15
CA VAL A 156 -7.33 6.22 7.52
C VAL A 156 -6.99 7.70 7.55
N ARG A 157 -7.53 8.45 8.49
CA ARG A 157 -7.35 9.88 8.58
C ARG A 157 -7.14 10.31 10.01
N LEU A 158 -6.12 11.11 10.29
CA LEU A 158 -6.00 11.82 11.54
C LEU A 158 -7.04 12.93 11.62
N CYS A 159 -7.74 13.02 12.75
CA CYS A 159 -8.85 13.96 12.91
C CYS A 159 -8.40 15.39 13.15
N ALA A 160 -7.24 15.61 13.77
CA ALA A 160 -6.70 16.94 14.00
C ALA A 160 -5.99 17.49 12.77
N SER A 161 -4.89 16.92 12.31
CA SER A 161 -4.13 17.42 11.15
C SER A 161 -4.82 17.21 9.80
N ARG A 162 -5.85 16.40 9.74
CA ARG A 162 -6.56 16.06 8.50
C ARG A 162 -5.75 15.25 7.50
N VAL A 163 -4.53 14.80 7.83
CA VAL A 163 -3.73 13.95 6.96
C VAL A 163 -4.44 12.64 6.70
N ILE A 164 -4.36 12.16 5.46
CA ILE A 164 -5.01 10.94 5.00
C ILE A 164 -3.97 9.90 4.61
N TYR A 165 -4.27 8.65 4.86
CA TYR A 165 -3.58 7.48 4.35
C TYR A 165 -4.57 6.58 3.64
N VAL A 166 -4.23 6.13 2.43
CA VAL A 166 -5.10 5.34 1.58
C VAL A 166 -4.33 4.13 1.06
N ARG A 167 -4.93 2.94 1.16
CA ARG A 167 -4.32 1.71 0.68
C ARG A 167 -5.35 0.77 0.06
N ALA A 168 -5.01 0.22 -1.10
CA ALA A 168 -5.85 -0.71 -1.84
C ALA A 168 -5.58 -2.17 -1.47
N TYR A 169 -6.64 -2.97 -1.42
CA TYR A 169 -6.62 -4.40 -1.13
C TYR A 169 -7.52 -5.16 -2.10
N PRO A 170 -7.23 -6.44 -2.37
CA PRO A 170 -8.10 -7.28 -3.18
C PRO A 170 -9.47 -7.55 -2.52
N ARG A 171 -9.53 -7.57 -1.19
CA ARG A 171 -10.71 -7.91 -0.40
C ARG A 171 -10.84 -7.00 0.82
N GLU A 172 -11.99 -7.09 1.49
CA GLU A 172 -12.26 -6.47 2.78
C GLU A 172 -12.35 -7.59 3.83
N THR A 173 -11.20 -7.96 4.40
CA THR A 173 -11.07 -9.01 5.40
C THR A 173 -10.37 -8.48 6.64
N GLN A 174 -10.39 -9.26 7.71
CA GLN A 174 -9.86 -8.84 9.01
C GLN A 174 -8.33 -8.63 8.97
N GLU A 175 -7.61 -9.52 8.30
CA GLU A 175 -6.14 -9.41 8.15
C GLU A 175 -5.75 -8.18 7.30
N MET A 176 -6.58 -7.80 6.33
CA MET A 176 -6.36 -6.57 5.55
C MET A 176 -6.67 -5.32 6.37
N LEU A 177 -7.66 -5.38 7.28
CA LEU A 177 -7.92 -4.33 8.25
C LEU A 177 -6.71 -4.13 9.17
N PHE A 178 -6.12 -5.20 9.67
CA PHE A 178 -4.94 -5.13 10.53
C PHE A 178 -3.71 -4.55 9.80
N ASP A 179 -3.45 -5.01 8.58
CA ASP A 179 -2.36 -4.46 7.75
C ASP A 179 -2.58 -2.96 7.46
N ALA A 180 -3.82 -2.56 7.17
CA ALA A 180 -4.16 -1.16 6.93
C ALA A 180 -3.83 -0.26 8.13
N HIS A 181 -4.13 -0.72 9.36
CA HIS A 181 -3.81 0.02 10.58
C HIS A 181 -2.30 0.08 10.82
N ALA A 182 -1.61 -1.07 10.72
CA ALA A 182 -0.16 -1.13 10.92
C ALA A 182 0.58 -0.17 9.98
N ARG A 183 0.20 -0.17 8.70
CA ARG A 183 0.80 0.71 7.68
C ARG A 183 0.41 2.18 7.86
N ALA A 184 -0.85 2.45 8.22
CA ALA A 184 -1.29 3.81 8.49
C ALA A 184 -0.54 4.42 9.69
N PHE A 185 -0.37 3.67 10.78
CA PHE A 185 0.36 4.15 11.95
C PHE A 185 1.85 4.33 11.68
N ALA A 186 2.45 3.45 10.87
CA ALA A 186 3.82 3.64 10.37
C ALA A 186 3.94 4.91 9.51
N PHE A 187 2.98 5.14 8.60
CA PHE A 187 2.93 6.34 7.76
C PHE A 187 2.77 7.61 8.60
N PHE A 188 1.86 7.61 9.57
CA PHE A 188 1.63 8.77 10.45
C PHE A 188 2.82 9.05 11.39
N GLY A 189 3.62 8.03 11.67
CA GLY A 189 4.74 8.10 12.61
C GLY A 189 4.31 7.94 14.06
N GLY A 190 3.14 7.35 14.31
CA GLY A 190 2.60 7.08 15.64
C GLY A 190 1.11 6.75 15.63
N VAL A 191 0.55 6.53 16.79
CA VAL A 191 -0.83 6.05 17.02
C VAL A 191 -1.63 7.08 17.81
N PRO A 192 -2.81 7.52 17.33
CA PRO A 192 -3.76 8.31 18.13
C PRO A 192 -4.41 7.46 19.22
N THR A 193 -4.94 8.11 20.26
CA THR A 193 -5.55 7.41 21.41
C THR A 193 -6.91 6.77 21.11
N ARG A 194 -7.65 7.28 20.11
CA ARG A 194 -9.00 6.83 19.78
C ARG A 194 -9.18 6.54 18.29
N GLY A 195 -9.81 5.41 17.97
CA GLY A 195 -10.19 5.03 16.61
C GLY A 195 -11.70 5.13 16.41
N ILE A 196 -12.15 5.89 15.41
CA ILE A 196 -13.55 6.07 15.05
C ILE A 196 -13.86 5.21 13.82
N TYR A 197 -14.82 4.29 13.96
CA TYR A 197 -15.18 3.30 12.95
C TYR A 197 -16.67 3.39 12.59
N ASP A 198 -16.98 3.19 11.31
CA ASP A 198 -18.37 2.90 10.92
C ASP A 198 -18.72 1.44 11.29
N ASN A 199 -19.99 1.07 11.15
CA ASN A 199 -20.50 -0.28 11.45
C ASN A 199 -19.97 -1.33 10.46
N MET A 200 -18.64 -1.52 10.37
CA MET A 200 -18.05 -2.52 9.47
C MET A 200 -18.05 -3.92 10.09
N LYS A 201 -18.44 -4.91 9.28
CA LYS A 201 -18.46 -6.33 9.68
C LYS A 201 -17.10 -6.87 10.10
N THR A 202 -16.01 -6.30 9.62
CA THR A 202 -14.64 -6.70 9.96
C THR A 202 -14.21 -6.28 11.36
N ALA A 203 -14.81 -5.22 11.92
CA ALA A 203 -14.53 -4.74 13.27
C ALA A 203 -15.65 -5.07 14.28
N VAL A 204 -16.91 -5.11 13.83
CA VAL A 204 -18.10 -5.27 14.69
C VAL A 204 -18.79 -6.59 14.42
N THR A 205 -18.95 -7.42 15.44
CA THR A 205 -19.62 -8.73 15.33
C THR A 205 -21.13 -8.58 15.45
N SER A 206 -21.63 -7.67 16.30
CA SER A 206 -23.06 -7.46 16.56
C SER A 206 -23.36 -6.00 16.81
N VAL A 207 -24.51 -5.55 16.29
CA VAL A 207 -25.04 -4.21 16.47
C VAL A 207 -26.33 -4.34 17.29
N PHE A 208 -26.35 -3.86 18.53
CA PHE A 208 -27.56 -3.80 19.35
C PHE A 208 -28.31 -2.47 19.15
N THR A 209 -29.56 -2.44 19.57
CA THR A 209 -30.35 -1.19 19.61
C THR A 209 -29.68 -0.20 20.57
N GLY A 210 -29.19 0.95 20.05
CA GLY A 210 -28.49 1.96 20.84
C GLY A 210 -26.98 2.09 20.47
N LYS A 211 -26.17 2.51 21.45
CA LYS A 211 -24.72 2.74 21.26
C LYS A 211 -23.84 1.51 21.51
N GLU A 212 -24.41 0.44 22.07
CA GLU A 212 -23.63 -0.75 22.40
C GLU A 212 -23.30 -1.57 21.16
N ARG A 213 -22.01 -1.92 21.03
CA ARG A 213 -21.44 -2.72 19.97
C ARG A 213 -20.55 -3.80 20.56
N VAL A 214 -20.61 -4.99 20.00
CA VAL A 214 -19.64 -6.05 20.29
C VAL A 214 -18.62 -6.05 19.17
N PHE A 215 -17.42 -5.57 19.48
CA PHE A 215 -16.29 -5.66 18.57
C PHE A 215 -15.77 -7.09 18.48
N ASN A 216 -15.23 -7.45 17.32
CA ASN A 216 -14.57 -8.73 17.13
C ASN A 216 -13.38 -8.86 18.10
N ARG A 217 -13.21 -10.05 18.71
CA ARG A 217 -12.15 -10.31 19.70
C ARG A 217 -10.74 -10.00 19.15
N ARG A 218 -10.44 -10.42 17.92
CA ARG A 218 -9.13 -10.15 17.27
C ARG A 218 -8.92 -8.68 17.01
N PHE A 219 -10.00 -7.96 16.67
CA PHE A 219 -9.96 -6.52 16.53
C PHE A 219 -9.64 -5.81 17.85
N LEU A 220 -10.24 -6.26 18.96
CA LEU A 220 -9.92 -5.74 20.30
C LEU A 220 -8.48 -6.03 20.71
N VAL A 221 -7.92 -7.18 20.33
CA VAL A 221 -6.50 -7.51 20.57
C VAL A 221 -5.60 -6.51 19.82
N MET A 222 -5.91 -6.19 18.56
CA MET A 222 -5.18 -5.16 17.81
C MET A 222 -5.31 -3.78 18.46
N ALA A 223 -6.52 -3.39 18.83
CA ALA A 223 -6.77 -2.11 19.48
C ALA A 223 -6.00 -1.99 20.82
N SER A 224 -5.99 -3.06 21.60
CA SER A 224 -5.22 -3.15 22.85
C SER A 224 -3.70 -3.10 22.59
N HIS A 225 -3.21 -3.79 21.55
CA HIS A 225 -1.79 -3.76 21.16
C HIS A 225 -1.30 -2.34 20.88
N TYR A 226 -2.11 -1.55 20.17
CA TYR A 226 -1.81 -0.16 19.86
C TYR A 226 -2.29 0.84 20.89
N MET A 227 -2.91 0.40 21.99
CA MET A 227 -3.53 1.23 23.04
C MET A 227 -4.56 2.23 22.47
N VAL A 228 -5.36 1.78 21.51
CA VAL A 228 -6.41 2.55 20.86
C VAL A 228 -7.75 2.22 21.48
N GLU A 229 -8.52 3.23 21.87
CA GLU A 229 -9.93 3.09 22.27
C GLU A 229 -10.82 3.06 21.02
N PRO A 230 -11.43 1.91 20.66
CA PRO A 230 -12.30 1.84 19.50
C PRO A 230 -13.68 2.45 19.82
N THR A 231 -14.11 3.40 18.99
CA THR A 231 -15.41 4.05 19.08
C THR A 231 -16.21 3.80 17.81
N ALA A 232 -17.42 3.27 17.94
CA ALA A 232 -18.33 3.14 16.79
C ALA A 232 -19.10 4.44 16.56
N CYS A 233 -19.30 4.84 15.30
CA CYS A 233 -20.19 5.94 14.96
C CYS A 233 -21.61 5.64 15.40
N SER A 234 -22.31 6.62 15.97
CA SER A 234 -23.71 6.46 16.36
C SER A 234 -24.59 6.28 15.12
N PRO A 235 -25.57 5.35 15.10
CA PRO A 235 -26.54 5.29 14.02
C PRO A 235 -27.30 6.61 13.93
N ALA A 236 -27.47 7.12 12.73
CA ALA A 236 -28.16 8.39 12.46
C ALA A 236 -27.47 9.68 12.95
N ALA A 237 -26.28 9.64 13.54
CA ALA A 237 -25.48 10.82 13.81
C ALA A 237 -24.80 11.32 12.53
N GLY A 238 -25.58 11.85 11.60
CA GLY A 238 -25.10 12.37 10.30
C GLY A 238 -24.02 13.46 10.43
N TRP A 239 -23.91 14.09 11.61
CA TRP A 239 -22.89 15.09 11.92
C TRP A 239 -21.51 14.47 12.25
N GLU A 240 -21.46 13.27 12.88
CA GLU A 240 -20.21 12.49 13.01
C GLU A 240 -19.80 11.91 11.65
N LYS A 241 -20.77 11.56 10.81
CA LYS A 241 -20.61 10.93 9.50
C LYS A 241 -20.23 11.91 8.38
N GLY A 242 -20.66 13.16 8.45
CA GLY A 242 -20.42 14.16 7.40
C GLY A 242 -18.93 14.43 7.14
N GLN A 243 -18.06 14.26 8.13
CA GLN A 243 -16.60 14.38 7.94
C GLN A 243 -16.02 13.12 7.26
N VAL A 244 -16.51 11.92 7.59
CA VAL A 244 -16.02 10.64 7.02
C VAL A 244 -16.49 10.45 5.58
N GLU A 245 -17.76 10.72 5.27
CA GLU A 245 -18.30 10.62 3.91
C GLU A 245 -17.62 11.59 2.95
N ASN A 246 -17.30 12.79 3.41
CA ASN A 246 -16.53 13.75 2.64
C ASN A 246 -15.09 13.28 2.37
N GLN A 247 -14.49 12.51 3.27
CA GLN A 247 -13.15 11.98 3.10
C GLN A 247 -13.09 10.92 1.99
N VAL A 248 -13.94 9.89 2.05
CA VAL A 248 -14.01 8.85 1.02
C VAL A 248 -14.28 9.47 -0.36
N GLN A 249 -15.22 10.41 -0.42
CA GLN A 249 -15.49 11.12 -1.66
C GLN A 249 -14.33 12.02 -2.11
N THR A 250 -13.58 12.62 -1.18
CA THR A 250 -12.39 13.42 -1.49
C THR A 250 -11.28 12.53 -2.04
N ALA A 251 -10.98 11.42 -1.38
CA ALA A 251 -9.97 10.45 -1.84
C ALA A 251 -10.37 9.85 -3.19
N ARG A 252 -11.64 9.45 -3.37
CA ARG A 252 -12.15 8.96 -4.65
C ARG A 252 -11.95 9.96 -5.78
N GLY A 253 -12.40 11.20 -5.59
CA GLY A 253 -12.32 12.23 -6.63
C GLY A 253 -10.91 12.73 -6.91
N ARG A 254 -9.95 12.56 -5.99
CA ARG A 254 -8.58 13.04 -6.12
C ARG A 254 -7.61 11.97 -6.59
N PHE A 255 -7.74 10.74 -6.07
CA PHE A 255 -6.79 9.67 -6.33
C PHE A 255 -7.31 8.69 -7.40
N PHE A 256 -8.59 8.34 -7.39
CA PHE A 256 -9.14 7.29 -8.25
C PHE A 256 -9.86 7.80 -9.52
N GLN A 257 -9.80 9.08 -9.78
CA GLN A 257 -10.34 9.68 -11.01
C GLN A 257 -9.26 10.49 -11.74
N PRO A 258 -8.99 10.22 -13.02
CA PRO A 258 -9.52 9.13 -13.86
C PRO A 258 -9.12 7.75 -13.37
N ARG A 259 -9.71 6.66 -13.94
CA ARG A 259 -9.40 5.27 -13.58
C ARG A 259 -7.91 5.01 -13.65
N LEU A 260 -7.35 4.51 -12.54
CA LEU A 260 -5.93 4.22 -12.40
C LEU A 260 -5.54 2.92 -13.10
N ARG A 261 -4.31 2.86 -13.63
CA ARG A 261 -3.73 1.71 -14.33
C ARG A 261 -2.34 1.44 -13.78
N PHE A 262 -2.12 0.21 -13.29
CA PHE A 262 -0.85 -0.23 -12.71
C PHE A 262 -0.56 -1.69 -13.08
N ALA A 263 0.71 -2.10 -13.00
CA ALA A 263 1.09 -3.47 -13.23
C ALA A 263 0.71 -4.39 -12.06
N SER A 264 0.72 -3.87 -10.83
CA SER A 264 0.36 -4.62 -9.61
C SER A 264 -0.36 -3.75 -8.57
N ILE A 265 -0.95 -4.41 -7.56
CA ILE A 265 -1.55 -3.72 -6.40
C ILE A 265 -0.46 -3.06 -5.54
N GLU A 266 0.73 -3.64 -5.47
CA GLU A 266 1.88 -3.10 -4.76
C GLU A 266 2.33 -1.78 -5.37
N GLU A 267 2.43 -1.70 -6.69
CA GLU A 267 2.75 -0.47 -7.42
C GLU A 267 1.68 0.60 -7.21
N LEU A 268 0.39 0.22 -7.30
CA LEU A 268 -0.73 1.09 -6.97
C LEU A 268 -0.60 1.64 -5.55
N ASN A 269 -0.28 0.80 -4.58
CA ASN A 269 -0.15 1.20 -3.17
C ASN A 269 1.05 2.12 -2.93
N GLY A 270 2.18 1.89 -3.59
CA GLY A 270 3.33 2.80 -3.55
C GLY A 270 2.98 4.18 -4.10
N TRP A 271 2.24 4.22 -5.21
CA TRP A 271 1.76 5.47 -5.79
C TRP A 271 0.73 6.17 -4.88
N LEU A 272 -0.22 5.43 -4.28
CA LEU A 272 -1.21 5.99 -3.35
C LEU A 272 -0.54 6.63 -2.13
N GLU A 273 0.48 5.99 -1.56
CA GLU A 273 1.22 6.53 -0.42
C GLU A 273 1.95 7.83 -0.78
N ALA A 274 2.60 7.87 -1.96
CA ALA A 274 3.25 9.09 -2.45
C ALA A 274 2.23 10.22 -2.68
N GLU A 275 1.06 9.91 -3.25
CA GLU A 275 -0.02 10.89 -3.45
C GLU A 275 -0.62 11.39 -2.13
N CYS A 276 -0.71 10.55 -1.10
CA CYS A 276 -1.13 10.99 0.24
C CYS A 276 -0.16 12.02 0.83
N ARG A 277 1.16 11.80 0.72
CA ARG A 277 2.19 12.77 1.16
C ARG A 277 2.11 14.07 0.38
N ARG A 278 2.08 13.97 -0.93
CA ARG A 278 1.98 15.12 -1.82
C ARG A 278 0.70 15.91 -1.59
N TRP A 279 -0.43 15.22 -1.36
CA TRP A 279 -1.67 15.89 -1.02
C TRP A 279 -1.56 16.70 0.27
N ALA A 280 -0.92 16.15 1.31
CA ALA A 280 -0.73 16.84 2.57
C ALA A 280 0.15 18.10 2.43
N GLU A 281 1.15 18.07 1.57
CA GLU A 281 2.03 19.22 1.29
C GLU A 281 1.31 20.35 0.55
N LEU A 282 0.47 19.99 -0.43
CA LEU A 282 -0.18 20.96 -1.33
C LEU A 282 -1.48 21.56 -0.77
N HIS A 283 -2.09 20.95 0.24
CA HIS A 283 -3.39 21.37 0.71
C HIS A 283 -3.32 22.05 2.06
N GLN A 284 -4.01 23.19 2.14
CA GLN A 284 -4.15 23.91 3.40
C GLN A 284 -5.10 23.18 4.33
N HIS A 285 -4.81 23.29 5.62
CA HIS A 285 -5.68 22.77 6.66
C HIS A 285 -7.03 23.51 6.64
N PRO A 286 -8.16 22.80 6.71
CA PRO A 286 -9.48 23.42 6.52
C PRO A 286 -9.85 24.46 7.60
N GLU A 287 -9.39 24.27 8.83
CA GLU A 287 -9.64 25.16 9.96
C GLU A 287 -8.47 26.14 10.19
N GLN A 288 -7.22 25.69 10.09
CA GLN A 288 -5.98 26.48 10.27
C GLN A 288 -5.42 26.84 8.89
N LYS A 289 -6.03 27.81 8.23
CA LYS A 289 -5.75 28.14 6.82
C LYS A 289 -4.33 28.65 6.54
N GLU A 290 -3.61 29.06 7.55
CA GLU A 290 -2.20 29.47 7.50
C GLU A 290 -1.23 28.29 7.40
N LEU A 291 -1.67 27.07 7.77
CA LEU A 291 -0.87 25.86 7.74
C LEU A 291 -1.29 24.94 6.59
N THR A 292 -0.35 24.22 6.01
CA THR A 292 -0.65 23.05 5.19
C THR A 292 -1.02 21.86 6.07
N VAL A 293 -1.68 20.87 5.50
CA VAL A 293 -1.96 19.60 6.18
C VAL A 293 -0.66 18.93 6.64
N ALA A 294 0.41 19.00 5.84
CA ALA A 294 1.72 18.46 6.20
C ALA A 294 2.34 19.17 7.42
N GLN A 295 2.22 20.50 7.52
CA GLN A 295 2.70 21.25 8.67
C GLN A 295 1.91 20.93 9.95
N ALA A 296 0.58 20.84 9.86
CA ALA A 296 -0.27 20.41 10.97
C ALA A 296 0.06 18.97 11.39
N TRP A 297 0.30 18.07 10.44
CA TRP A 297 0.71 16.68 10.69
C TRP A 297 2.09 16.62 11.36
N ALA A 298 3.06 17.40 10.92
CA ALA A 298 4.39 17.45 11.56
C ALA A 298 4.30 17.83 13.04
N ALA A 299 3.42 18.78 13.39
CA ALA A 299 3.15 19.14 14.78
C ALA A 299 2.41 18.01 15.55
N GLU A 300 1.42 17.35 14.92
CA GLU A 300 0.65 16.27 15.55
C GLU A 300 1.52 15.04 15.83
N ARG A 301 2.52 14.72 14.98
CA ARG A 301 3.44 13.58 15.18
C ARG A 301 4.15 13.60 16.53
N GLY A 302 4.43 14.76 17.08
CA GLY A 302 5.09 14.90 18.38
C GLY A 302 4.26 14.44 19.57
N VAL A 303 2.95 14.28 19.42
CA VAL A 303 2.02 13.86 20.48
C VAL A 303 1.37 12.51 20.23
N LEU A 304 1.63 11.87 19.08
CA LEU A 304 1.19 10.50 18.82
C LEU A 304 1.95 9.50 19.70
N GLN A 305 1.26 8.43 20.10
CA GLN A 305 1.89 7.32 20.82
C GLN A 305 2.89 6.60 19.89
N PRO A 306 4.08 6.21 20.39
CA PRO A 306 5.06 5.51 19.55
C PRO A 306 4.57 4.11 19.18
N VAL A 307 4.84 3.69 17.96
CA VAL A 307 4.65 2.30 17.52
C VAL A 307 5.82 1.47 18.03
N VAL A 308 5.60 0.65 19.06
CA VAL A 308 6.65 -0.22 19.63
C VAL A 308 6.97 -1.37 18.68
N ALA A 309 5.94 -2.02 18.12
CA ALA A 309 6.06 -3.08 17.12
C ALA A 309 4.78 -3.13 16.27
N PRO A 310 4.88 -3.57 15.00
CA PRO A 310 3.67 -3.83 14.21
C PRO A 310 2.88 -4.99 14.81
N PHE A 311 1.54 -4.87 14.76
CA PHE A 311 0.66 -5.96 15.20
C PHE A 311 0.78 -7.17 14.25
N ASP A 312 0.89 -8.38 14.83
CA ASP A 312 0.89 -9.63 14.06
C ASP A 312 -0.54 -9.98 13.61
N GLY A 313 -0.94 -9.34 12.51
CA GLY A 313 -2.32 -9.28 12.01
C GLY A 313 -2.66 -10.37 11.02
N PHE A 314 -2.94 -11.60 11.47
CA PHE A 314 -3.33 -12.72 10.62
C PHE A 314 -4.73 -13.24 10.95
N TYR A 315 -5.31 -13.96 9.98
CA TYR A 315 -6.43 -14.87 10.18
C TYR A 315 -5.89 -16.30 10.29
N GLU A 316 -6.25 -17.05 11.34
CA GLU A 316 -5.76 -18.40 11.56
C GLU A 316 -6.86 -19.44 11.32
N SER A 317 -6.51 -20.54 10.66
CA SER A 317 -7.39 -21.68 10.41
C SER A 317 -6.59 -22.97 10.37
N GLU A 318 -7.24 -24.10 10.74
CA GLU A 318 -6.63 -25.43 10.71
C GLU A 318 -6.93 -26.13 9.39
N HIS A 319 -5.92 -26.79 8.82
CA HIS A 319 -6.02 -27.56 7.58
C HIS A 319 -5.25 -28.85 7.67
N ALA A 320 -5.70 -29.87 6.91
CA ALA A 320 -4.97 -31.11 6.75
C ALA A 320 -4.05 -31.04 5.54
N VAL A 321 -2.85 -31.61 5.66
CA VAL A 321 -1.90 -31.73 4.55
C VAL A 321 -2.19 -33.01 3.77
N SER A 322 -2.37 -32.88 2.45
CA SER A 322 -2.57 -34.01 1.56
C SER A 322 -1.31 -34.87 1.38
N GLY A 323 -1.45 -36.10 0.86
CA GLY A 323 -0.32 -36.95 0.51
C GLY A 323 0.59 -36.40 -0.60
N THR A 324 0.18 -35.32 -1.26
CA THR A 324 0.97 -34.58 -2.27
C THR A 324 1.61 -33.30 -1.71
N CYS A 325 1.77 -33.20 -0.39
CA CYS A 325 2.34 -32.02 0.29
C CYS A 325 1.58 -30.72 0.03
N LEU A 326 0.25 -30.76 -0.09
CA LEU A 326 -0.57 -29.58 -0.38
C LEU A 326 -1.62 -29.36 0.71
N ILE A 327 -1.86 -28.09 1.02
CA ILE A 327 -3.03 -27.62 1.75
C ILE A 327 -3.98 -26.88 0.81
N ASN A 328 -5.28 -26.92 1.12
CA ASN A 328 -6.29 -26.09 0.45
C ASN A 328 -6.57 -24.86 1.29
N PHE A 329 -6.37 -23.68 0.74
CA PHE A 329 -6.74 -22.42 1.37
C PHE A 329 -7.30 -21.45 0.32
N ASP A 330 -8.44 -20.84 0.63
CA ASP A 330 -9.05 -19.80 -0.20
C ASP A 330 -9.24 -20.19 -1.68
N ARG A 331 -9.68 -21.47 -1.90
CA ARG A 331 -9.87 -22.11 -3.22
C ARG A 331 -8.59 -22.28 -4.05
N ASN A 332 -7.42 -22.22 -3.40
CA ASN A 332 -6.12 -22.48 -4.00
C ASN A 332 -5.39 -23.55 -3.21
N ARG A 333 -4.38 -24.13 -3.81
CA ARG A 333 -3.52 -25.14 -3.19
C ARG A 333 -2.13 -24.59 -3.01
N TYR A 334 -1.56 -24.78 -1.82
CA TYR A 334 -0.22 -24.30 -1.48
C TYR A 334 0.61 -25.48 -0.98
N SER A 335 1.84 -25.57 -1.45
CA SER A 335 2.74 -26.61 -0.99
C SER A 335 3.28 -26.35 0.40
N VAL A 336 3.54 -27.39 1.14
CA VAL A 336 4.23 -27.38 2.44
C VAL A 336 5.34 -28.41 2.44
N THR A 337 6.29 -28.28 3.36
CA THR A 337 7.39 -29.25 3.48
C THR A 337 6.85 -30.66 3.64
N ALA A 338 7.49 -31.62 3.00
CA ALA A 338 7.11 -33.04 3.04
C ALA A 338 7.02 -33.61 4.46
N LYS A 339 7.72 -33.03 5.44
CA LYS A 339 7.66 -33.40 6.86
C LYS A 339 6.28 -33.23 7.48
N ALA A 340 5.45 -32.34 6.92
CA ALA A 340 4.10 -32.06 7.42
C ALA A 340 3.00 -32.94 6.79
N VAL A 341 3.34 -33.86 5.89
CA VAL A 341 2.36 -34.72 5.18
C VAL A 341 1.50 -35.53 6.16
N ARG A 342 0.18 -35.56 5.90
CA ARG A 342 -0.85 -36.21 6.72
C ARG A 342 -0.96 -35.68 8.16
N ARG A 343 -0.47 -34.48 8.42
CA ARG A 343 -0.59 -33.81 9.71
C ARG A 343 -1.60 -32.65 9.60
N ALA A 344 -2.14 -32.24 10.74
CA ALA A 344 -2.88 -31.00 10.86
C ALA A 344 -1.87 -29.84 10.95
N VAL A 345 -2.17 -28.76 10.26
CA VAL A 345 -1.32 -27.55 10.23
C VAL A 345 -2.17 -26.30 10.47
N GLN A 346 -1.57 -25.31 11.07
CA GLN A 346 -2.14 -23.98 11.28
C GLN A 346 -1.75 -23.08 10.12
N VAL A 347 -2.74 -22.53 9.42
CA VAL A 347 -2.56 -21.58 8.35
C VAL A 347 -2.82 -20.19 8.88
N ARG A 348 -1.79 -19.32 8.85
CA ARG A 348 -1.88 -17.90 9.17
C ARG A 348 -1.89 -17.11 7.88
N ALA A 349 -3.06 -16.60 7.53
CA ALA A 349 -3.24 -15.77 6.36
C ALA A 349 -3.07 -14.29 6.73
N TYR A 350 -2.06 -13.65 6.13
CA TYR A 350 -1.83 -12.21 6.18
C TYR A 350 -2.46 -11.52 4.97
N ALA A 351 -2.32 -10.23 4.88
CA ALA A 351 -2.84 -9.46 3.75
C ALA A 351 -2.19 -9.84 2.41
N ASP A 352 -0.90 -10.20 2.42
CA ASP A 352 -0.06 -10.43 1.24
C ASP A 352 0.56 -11.84 1.16
N ARG A 353 0.54 -12.62 2.26
CA ARG A 353 1.19 -13.93 2.35
C ARG A 353 0.40 -14.92 3.19
N ILE A 354 0.79 -16.19 3.09
CA ILE A 354 0.27 -17.31 3.87
C ILE A 354 1.43 -18.03 4.53
N VAL A 355 1.46 -18.05 5.85
CA VAL A 355 2.44 -18.80 6.65
C VAL A 355 1.77 -20.05 7.20
N VAL A 356 2.36 -21.22 6.95
CA VAL A 356 1.85 -22.51 7.45
C VAL A 356 2.77 -23.00 8.56
N ARG A 357 2.16 -23.39 9.67
CA ARG A 357 2.91 -23.89 10.84
C ARG A 357 2.45 -25.30 11.19
N CYS A 358 3.41 -26.14 11.57
CA CYS A 358 3.19 -27.49 12.08
C CYS A 358 3.99 -27.63 13.37
N ASP A 359 3.34 -27.97 14.49
CA ASP A 359 3.96 -28.10 15.81
C ASP A 359 4.84 -26.90 16.22
N GLY A 360 4.42 -25.71 15.87
CA GLY A 360 5.15 -24.48 16.20
C GLY A 360 6.22 -24.06 15.19
N GLU A 361 6.64 -24.95 14.27
CA GLU A 361 7.61 -24.64 13.21
C GLU A 361 6.93 -24.12 11.95
N VAL A 362 7.60 -23.22 11.22
CA VAL A 362 7.13 -22.75 9.90
C VAL A 362 7.49 -23.83 8.87
N VAL A 363 6.46 -24.35 8.20
CA VAL A 363 6.59 -25.39 7.17
C VAL A 363 6.31 -24.88 5.74
N ALA A 364 5.81 -23.64 5.61
CA ALA A 364 5.72 -22.91 4.35
C ALA A 364 5.46 -21.43 4.60
N ASP A 365 5.97 -20.58 3.67
CA ASP A 365 5.65 -19.17 3.54
C ASP A 365 5.48 -18.87 2.05
N HIS A 366 4.27 -18.51 1.64
CA HIS A 366 3.94 -18.26 0.25
C HIS A 366 3.32 -16.88 0.06
N PRO A 367 3.58 -16.19 -1.05
CA PRO A 367 2.76 -15.07 -1.49
C PRO A 367 1.30 -15.51 -1.63
N ARG A 368 0.37 -14.69 -1.12
CA ARG A 368 -1.05 -14.99 -1.17
C ARG A 368 -1.62 -14.72 -2.57
N PHE A 369 -2.31 -15.71 -3.13
CA PHE A 369 -3.00 -15.57 -4.41
C PHE A 369 -4.51 -15.41 -4.19
N PHE A 370 -5.09 -14.35 -4.76
CA PHE A 370 -6.50 -14.01 -4.58
C PHE A 370 -7.44 -14.51 -5.69
N GLY A 371 -6.91 -15.24 -6.67
CA GLY A 371 -7.68 -15.94 -7.69
C GLY A 371 -8.24 -17.27 -7.19
N ARG A 372 -8.53 -18.17 -8.12
CA ARG A 372 -9.09 -19.51 -7.83
C ARG A 372 -8.35 -20.59 -8.60
N ASP A 373 -8.42 -21.81 -8.10
CA ASP A 373 -8.01 -23.05 -8.73
C ASP A 373 -6.53 -23.12 -9.13
N ARG A 374 -5.70 -22.27 -8.50
CA ARG A 374 -4.25 -22.29 -8.71
C ARG A 374 -3.58 -23.19 -7.69
N THR A 375 -2.55 -23.91 -8.14
CA THR A 375 -1.60 -24.62 -7.25
C THR A 375 -0.29 -23.86 -7.25
N ILE A 376 0.13 -23.42 -6.07
CA ILE A 376 1.38 -22.68 -5.82
C ILE A 376 2.36 -23.67 -5.19
N TYR A 377 3.41 -23.98 -5.93
CA TYR A 377 4.47 -24.86 -5.49
C TYR A 377 5.69 -24.07 -5.07
N ASP A 378 6.30 -24.50 -3.96
CA ASP A 378 7.70 -24.28 -3.69
C ASP A 378 8.43 -25.63 -3.88
N PRO A 379 9.30 -25.80 -4.89
CA PRO A 379 10.00 -27.04 -5.16
C PRO A 379 10.86 -27.51 -3.98
N TRP A 380 11.36 -26.59 -3.16
CA TRP A 380 12.18 -26.92 -1.99
C TRP A 380 11.42 -27.75 -0.94
N HIS A 381 10.11 -27.62 -0.87
CA HIS A 381 9.27 -28.42 0.02
C HIS A 381 9.30 -29.91 -0.27
N TYR A 382 9.65 -30.28 -1.49
CA TYR A 382 9.65 -31.67 -1.97
C TYR A 382 11.02 -32.33 -1.94
N LEU A 383 12.08 -31.66 -1.48
CA LEU A 383 13.43 -32.23 -1.39
C LEU A 383 13.49 -33.57 -0.67
N PRO A 384 12.85 -33.77 0.51
CA PRO A 384 12.88 -35.08 1.19
C PRO A 384 12.27 -36.21 0.36
N VAL A 385 11.26 -35.90 -0.45
CA VAL A 385 10.62 -36.87 -1.37
C VAL A 385 11.50 -37.12 -2.57
N LEU A 386 12.15 -36.09 -3.10
CA LEU A 386 13.03 -36.15 -4.25
C LEU A 386 14.24 -37.06 -4.00
N VAL A 387 14.81 -37.03 -2.79
CA VAL A 387 15.89 -37.93 -2.36
C VAL A 387 15.52 -39.41 -2.56
N THR A 388 14.28 -39.78 -2.26
CA THR A 388 13.78 -41.16 -2.45
C THR A 388 13.34 -41.47 -3.87
N LYS A 389 12.97 -40.44 -4.64
CA LYS A 389 12.43 -40.57 -6.01
C LYS A 389 13.08 -39.55 -6.97
N PRO A 390 14.40 -39.67 -7.29
CA PRO A 390 15.12 -38.69 -8.11
C PRO A 390 14.50 -38.44 -9.49
N GLY A 391 13.90 -39.48 -10.11
CA GLY A 391 13.24 -39.34 -11.41
C GLY A 391 12.03 -38.38 -11.44
N ALA A 392 11.46 -38.05 -10.26
CA ALA A 392 10.39 -37.06 -10.16
C ALA A 392 10.85 -35.63 -10.56
N LEU A 393 12.16 -35.36 -10.55
CA LEU A 393 12.72 -34.10 -10.98
C LEU A 393 12.37 -33.73 -12.42
N ARG A 394 12.18 -34.73 -13.30
CA ARG A 394 11.86 -34.51 -14.73
C ARG A 394 10.38 -34.20 -14.98
N ASN A 395 9.48 -34.92 -14.30
CA ASN A 395 8.07 -34.91 -14.62
C ASN A 395 7.17 -34.42 -13.46
N GLY A 396 7.75 -34.14 -12.29
CA GLY A 396 6.99 -33.67 -11.14
C GLY A 396 6.47 -32.24 -11.34
N ALA A 397 5.16 -32.04 -11.13
CA ALA A 397 4.55 -30.71 -11.24
C ALA A 397 5.27 -29.61 -10.44
N PRO A 398 5.79 -29.86 -9.21
CA PRO A 398 6.54 -28.85 -8.45
C PRO A 398 7.81 -28.34 -9.13
N PHE A 399 8.41 -29.13 -10.02
CA PHE A 399 9.71 -28.85 -10.64
C PHE A 399 9.59 -28.26 -12.05
N GLN A 400 8.37 -28.14 -12.57
CA GLN A 400 8.11 -27.51 -13.88
C GLN A 400 8.38 -26.00 -13.80
N GLY A 401 9.32 -25.50 -14.61
CA GLY A 401 9.70 -24.08 -14.58
C GLY A 401 10.47 -23.67 -13.32
N TRP A 402 11.08 -24.64 -12.60
CA TRP A 402 11.85 -24.34 -11.41
C TRP A 402 13.06 -23.49 -11.72
N GLU A 403 13.08 -22.28 -11.21
CA GLU A 403 14.22 -21.36 -11.28
C GLU A 403 15.25 -21.73 -10.20
N LEU A 404 16.30 -22.41 -10.63
CA LEU A 404 17.43 -22.76 -9.78
C LEU A 404 18.44 -21.60 -9.73
N PRO A 405 19.16 -21.42 -8.61
CA PRO A 405 20.32 -20.53 -8.54
C PRO A 405 21.32 -20.78 -9.68
N PRO A 406 22.09 -19.77 -10.09
CA PRO A 406 22.88 -19.82 -11.33
C PRO A 406 23.88 -20.98 -11.40
N ALA A 407 24.59 -21.31 -10.29
CA ALA A 407 25.57 -22.42 -10.32
C ALA A 407 24.85 -23.77 -10.33
N LEU A 408 23.78 -23.94 -9.56
CA LEU A 408 22.97 -25.18 -9.58
C LEU A 408 22.29 -25.38 -10.96
N SER A 409 21.80 -24.33 -11.57
CA SER A 409 21.26 -24.37 -12.94
C SER A 409 22.32 -24.76 -13.96
N ARG A 410 23.55 -24.23 -13.84
CA ARG A 410 24.69 -24.60 -14.69
C ARG A 410 25.14 -26.04 -14.46
N LEU A 411 25.19 -26.47 -13.19
CA LEU A 411 25.51 -27.85 -12.83
C LEU A 411 24.49 -28.81 -13.45
N ARG A 412 23.19 -28.54 -13.29
CA ARG A 412 22.11 -29.35 -13.88
C ARG A 412 22.28 -29.55 -15.39
N ARG A 413 22.58 -28.44 -16.10
CA ARG A 413 22.80 -28.51 -17.56
C ARG A 413 24.05 -29.34 -17.94
N LYS A 414 25.12 -29.26 -17.16
CA LYS A 414 26.36 -30.01 -17.41
C LYS A 414 26.22 -31.50 -17.08
N LEU A 415 25.42 -31.85 -16.07
CA LEU A 415 25.13 -33.25 -15.75
C LEU A 415 24.27 -33.93 -16.83
N GLY A 416 23.50 -33.14 -17.60
CA GLY A 416 22.64 -33.64 -18.67
C GLY A 416 21.33 -34.25 -18.17
N ALA A 417 20.72 -35.10 -18.98
CA ALA A 417 19.46 -35.80 -18.70
C ALA A 417 19.71 -37.30 -18.48
N GLY A 418 18.87 -37.92 -17.65
CA GLY A 418 18.92 -39.36 -17.39
C GLY A 418 18.85 -39.67 -15.89
N ASP A 419 18.62 -40.93 -15.56
CA ASP A 419 18.42 -41.35 -14.17
C ASP A 419 19.67 -41.15 -13.29
N ASP A 420 20.85 -41.35 -13.86
CA ASP A 420 22.10 -41.11 -13.15
C ASP A 420 22.34 -39.61 -12.90
N ALA A 421 22.13 -38.79 -13.92
CA ALA A 421 22.25 -37.34 -13.81
C ALA A 421 21.26 -36.79 -12.76
N ASP A 422 20.02 -37.30 -12.72
CA ASP A 422 19.04 -36.94 -11.72
C ASP A 422 19.46 -37.32 -10.31
N ARG A 423 19.96 -38.56 -10.11
CA ARG A 423 20.45 -39.03 -8.80
C ARG A 423 21.60 -38.15 -8.30
N ARG A 424 22.59 -37.91 -9.14
CA ARG A 424 23.75 -37.06 -8.79
C ARG A 424 23.33 -35.62 -8.45
N PHE A 425 22.46 -35.04 -9.26
CA PHE A 425 21.96 -33.69 -8.97
C PHE A 425 21.13 -33.63 -7.69
N VAL A 426 20.26 -34.63 -7.46
CA VAL A 426 19.45 -34.71 -6.23
C VAL A 426 20.33 -34.89 -4.98
N ARG A 427 21.48 -35.62 -5.05
CA ARG A 427 22.41 -35.70 -3.94
C ARG A 427 22.98 -34.34 -3.56
N VAL A 428 23.31 -33.50 -4.56
CA VAL A 428 23.74 -32.11 -4.31
C VAL A 428 22.61 -31.28 -3.71
N LEU A 429 21.38 -31.39 -4.26
CA LEU A 429 20.23 -30.68 -3.72
C LEU A 429 19.89 -31.09 -2.28
N ALA A 430 20.06 -32.39 -1.94
CA ALA A 430 19.80 -32.91 -0.59
C ALA A 430 20.64 -32.20 0.47
N ALA A 431 21.89 -31.84 0.15
CA ALA A 431 22.76 -31.10 1.04
C ALA A 431 22.20 -29.74 1.46
N VAL A 432 21.23 -29.17 0.71
CA VAL A 432 20.53 -27.93 1.09
C VAL A 432 19.78 -28.08 2.41
N LEU A 433 19.31 -29.28 2.75
CA LEU A 433 18.58 -29.54 3.99
C LEU A 433 19.48 -29.40 5.24
N ASP A 434 20.80 -29.63 5.10
CA ASP A 434 21.74 -29.58 6.17
C ASP A 434 22.61 -28.31 6.16
N ASP A 435 23.05 -27.88 4.96
CA ASP A 435 24.03 -26.80 4.79
C ASP A 435 23.36 -25.45 4.38
N GLY A 436 22.11 -25.48 3.95
CA GLY A 436 21.44 -24.33 3.38
C GLY A 436 21.79 -24.07 1.91
N LEU A 437 20.92 -23.33 1.23
CA LEU A 437 21.02 -23.09 -0.22
C LEU A 437 22.28 -22.30 -0.61
N GLU A 438 22.64 -21.29 0.16
CA GLU A 438 23.79 -20.43 -0.14
C GLU A 438 25.11 -21.20 -0.10
N ALA A 439 25.29 -22.08 0.87
CA ALA A 439 26.49 -22.89 1.00
C ALA A 439 26.62 -23.89 -0.15
N VAL A 440 25.52 -24.56 -0.52
CA VAL A 440 25.50 -25.52 -1.63
C VAL A 440 25.72 -24.83 -2.97
N GLU A 441 25.09 -23.68 -3.19
CA GLU A 441 25.33 -22.86 -4.40
C GLU A 441 26.80 -22.41 -4.51
N ALA A 442 27.39 -21.97 -3.39
CA ALA A 442 28.79 -21.56 -3.36
C ALA A 442 29.75 -22.74 -3.62
N ALA A 443 29.47 -23.94 -3.07
CA ALA A 443 30.25 -25.14 -3.31
C ALA A 443 30.14 -25.62 -4.77
N ALA A 444 28.93 -25.59 -5.34
CA ALA A 444 28.70 -25.90 -6.74
C ALA A 444 29.43 -24.90 -7.67
N ARG A 445 29.47 -23.62 -7.32
CA ARG A 445 30.20 -22.58 -8.06
C ARG A 445 31.71 -22.84 -8.03
N GLU A 446 32.27 -23.17 -6.86
CA GLU A 446 33.69 -23.49 -6.67
C GLU A 446 34.10 -24.70 -7.54
N ALA A 447 33.32 -25.79 -7.48
CA ALA A 447 33.57 -26.99 -8.29
C ALA A 447 33.51 -26.68 -9.81
N LEU A 448 32.49 -25.89 -10.25
CA LEU A 448 32.35 -25.52 -11.65
C LEU A 448 33.47 -24.60 -12.16
N LEU A 449 34.02 -23.74 -11.33
CA LEU A 449 35.20 -22.91 -11.67
C LEU A 449 36.45 -23.78 -11.83
N ALA A 450 36.59 -24.84 -11.02
CA ALA A 450 37.64 -25.84 -11.19
C ALA A 450 37.39 -26.82 -12.35
N GLY A 451 36.32 -26.62 -13.15
CA GLY A 451 35.98 -27.51 -14.28
C GLY A 451 35.35 -28.85 -13.86
N VAL A 452 35.04 -29.05 -12.59
CA VAL A 452 34.51 -30.31 -12.05
C VAL A 452 33.00 -30.28 -11.90
N THR A 453 32.34 -31.39 -12.28
CA THR A 453 30.89 -31.58 -12.18
C THR A 453 30.50 -32.74 -11.27
N SER A 454 31.48 -33.31 -10.52
CA SER A 454 31.21 -34.43 -9.63
C SER A 454 30.45 -33.96 -8.39
N ASP A 455 29.33 -34.65 -8.10
CA ASP A 455 28.55 -34.48 -6.87
C ASP A 455 29.40 -34.76 -5.61
N ASP A 456 30.27 -35.81 -5.64
CA ASP A 456 31.18 -36.14 -4.51
C ASP A 456 32.15 -34.99 -4.22
N VAL A 457 32.67 -34.31 -5.26
CA VAL A 457 33.57 -33.16 -5.06
C VAL A 457 32.83 -32.00 -4.40
N ILE A 458 31.58 -31.70 -4.85
CA ILE A 458 30.78 -30.67 -4.26
C ILE A 458 30.47 -30.97 -2.79
N LEU A 459 30.09 -32.21 -2.48
CA LEU A 459 29.83 -32.63 -1.09
C LEU A 459 31.11 -32.57 -0.23
N ASN A 460 32.27 -32.91 -0.79
CA ASN A 460 33.56 -32.76 -0.09
C ASN A 460 33.94 -31.30 0.17
N ILE A 461 33.62 -30.38 -0.75
CA ILE A 461 33.78 -28.94 -0.51
C ILE A 461 32.91 -28.49 0.66
N LEU A 462 31.66 -28.95 0.72
CA LEU A 462 30.75 -28.66 1.84
C LEU A 462 31.28 -29.23 3.16
N ALA A 463 31.71 -30.49 3.17
CA ALA A 463 32.30 -31.13 4.35
C ALA A 463 33.49 -30.34 4.89
N ARG A 464 34.44 -29.94 4.02
CA ARG A 464 35.58 -29.10 4.41
C ARG A 464 35.19 -27.76 5.00
N ARG A 465 34.08 -27.16 4.54
CA ARG A 465 33.56 -25.88 5.07
C ARG A 465 32.93 -26.04 6.45
N ARG A 466 32.43 -27.22 6.78
CA ARG A 466 31.89 -27.54 8.11
C ARG A 466 33.01 -27.80 9.12
N GLU A 467 34.22 -28.23 8.65
CA GLU A 467 35.35 -28.48 9.53
C GLU A 467 35.78 -27.16 10.21
N PRO A 468 35.96 -27.15 11.50
CA PRO A 468 36.54 -26.00 12.19
C PRO A 468 37.90 -25.69 11.59
N PRO A 469 38.32 -24.42 11.53
CA PRO A 469 39.66 -24.06 11.07
C PRO A 469 40.67 -24.89 11.86
N ARG A 470 41.61 -25.57 11.14
CA ARG A 470 42.67 -26.35 11.79
C ARG A 470 43.27 -25.46 12.86
N PRO A 471 43.43 -26.01 14.11
CA PRO A 471 44.05 -25.22 15.15
C PRO A 471 45.43 -24.76 14.64
N LEU A 472 45.68 -23.47 14.78
CA LEU A 472 46.99 -22.90 14.47
C LEU A 472 48.03 -23.81 15.13
N THR A 473 49.05 -24.23 14.37
CA THR A 473 50.15 -25.06 14.85
C THR A 473 50.59 -24.49 16.19
N ILE A 474 50.38 -25.27 17.26
CA ILE A 474 50.84 -24.86 18.59
C ILE A 474 52.34 -24.70 18.47
N VAL A 475 52.85 -23.51 18.58
CA VAL A 475 54.29 -23.25 18.71
C VAL A 475 54.64 -23.77 20.08
N THR A 476 55.23 -24.98 20.12
CA THR A 476 55.68 -25.62 21.35
C THR A 476 56.80 -24.74 21.93
N PRO A 477 56.72 -24.27 23.19
CA PRO A 477 57.79 -23.57 23.84
C PRO A 477 59.09 -24.40 23.76
N GLU A 478 60.22 -23.74 23.62
CA GLU A 478 61.50 -24.44 23.46
C GLU A 478 61.81 -25.50 24.58
N ASP A 479 61.29 -25.22 25.77
CA ASP A 479 61.40 -26.13 26.93
C ASP A 479 60.60 -27.43 26.79
N LEU A 480 59.59 -27.44 25.93
CA LEU A 480 58.75 -28.62 25.63
C LEU A 480 59.06 -29.22 24.25
N ALA A 481 59.99 -28.67 23.50
CA ALA A 481 60.40 -29.20 22.21
C ALA A 481 61.20 -30.50 22.46
N LEU A 482 60.87 -31.54 21.70
CA LEU A 482 61.62 -32.83 21.79
C LEU A 482 63.07 -32.59 21.38
N ARG A 483 64.03 -32.86 22.28
CA ARG A 483 65.49 -32.73 22.00
C ARG A 483 65.92 -33.66 20.88
N HIS A 484 65.17 -34.74 20.66
CA HIS A 484 65.45 -35.71 19.60
C HIS A 484 64.15 -36.00 18.83
N PRO A 485 64.11 -35.85 17.49
CA PRO A 485 62.94 -36.22 16.72
C PRO A 485 62.69 -37.74 16.86
N PRO A 486 61.46 -38.16 17.15
CA PRO A 486 61.09 -39.56 17.18
C PRO A 486 61.32 -40.17 15.80
N ARG A 487 62.27 -41.11 15.72
CA ARG A 487 62.48 -41.93 14.52
C ARG A 487 61.55 -43.12 14.58
N ALA A 488 60.66 -43.26 13.63
CA ALA A 488 59.81 -44.43 13.48
C ALA A 488 60.78 -45.64 13.09
N ASP A 489 61.01 -46.56 13.96
CA ASP A 489 61.66 -47.79 13.62
C ASP A 489 60.60 -48.83 13.23
N CYS A 490 60.30 -48.89 11.93
CA CYS A 490 59.33 -49.83 11.39
C CYS A 490 59.81 -51.27 11.47
N GLY A 491 61.15 -51.51 11.59
CA GLY A 491 61.73 -52.83 11.78
C GLY A 491 61.34 -53.52 13.14
N ARG A 492 60.94 -52.69 14.11
CA ARG A 492 60.45 -53.19 15.42
C ARG A 492 59.14 -54.02 15.26
N TYR A 493 58.38 -53.86 14.21
CA TYR A 493 57.14 -54.56 13.95
C TYR A 493 57.28 -55.73 12.99
N ASP A 494 58.51 -56.02 12.44
CA ASP A 494 58.78 -57.16 11.58
C ASP A 494 58.64 -58.48 12.29
N SER A 495 58.88 -58.52 13.60
CA SER A 495 58.60 -59.66 14.42
C SER A 495 57.15 -60.12 14.48
N LEU A 496 56.21 -59.18 14.27
CA LEU A 496 54.77 -59.47 14.22
C LEU A 496 54.34 -60.12 12.86
N ARG A 497 55.13 -59.91 11.80
CA ARG A 497 54.91 -60.57 10.50
C ARG A 497 55.31 -62.04 10.52
N GLY A 498 56.30 -62.41 11.40
CA GLY A 498 56.74 -63.80 11.58
C GLY A 498 55.74 -64.72 12.28
N LEU A 499 54.77 -64.15 13.02
CA LEU A 499 53.81 -64.95 13.79
C LEU A 499 52.61 -65.42 12.95
N HIS A 500 52.41 -64.92 11.72
CA HIS A 500 51.35 -65.38 10.83
C HIS A 500 51.80 -66.37 9.74
N ALA A 501 53.06 -66.74 9.70
CA ALA A 501 53.59 -67.74 8.76
C ALA A 501 53.72 -69.13 9.37
N ALA A 502 53.25 -69.36 10.60
CA ALA A 502 53.31 -70.65 11.29
C ALA A 502 51.94 -71.11 11.87
N ALA A 503 50.88 -70.98 11.07
CA ALA A 503 49.60 -71.59 11.38
C ALA A 503 48.95 -72.11 10.07
#